data_91692a38736b24401ee5e73f90ab5343
#
_entry.id   91692a38736b24401ee5e73f90ab5343
#
_cell.length_a   1.000
_cell.length_b   1.000
_cell.length_c   1.000
_cell.angle_alpha   90.00
_cell.angle_beta   90.00
_cell.angle_gamma   90.00
#
_symmetry.space_group_name_H-M   'P 1'
#
loop_
_entity.id
_entity.type
_entity.pdbx_description
1 polymer ?
#
loop_
_entity_poly.entity_id
_entity_poly.type
_entity_poly.pdbx_seq_one_letter_code
_entity_poly.pdbx_strand_id
1 'polypeptide(L)'
;ILVLAKRQQENFKIAFVKDVNRFLFERSTDYLEYRSGYLSSQPWAFLPQNVIDHLNQIEPNCVKLKSVADIFVGLQTSADEIYIIYADSEDNDFVYAHDKNQRAFKIEKSILRKGIYDAEKTKLTSYEKIKANCYILFPYKMVGGKPKLYTLEEMRRLYPYALAYLQEFRNDLEHRKLQRQNENNWYQFGRSQSIRRFFSGEHLVWPTMALGPHYVYDNDLIAFTGGGNGPFYGLEMKPAAQESIFYIQAILNHWFIERLVKSKASKFRGDYYSHGKQFIETLPIYKIDFNDPT
;
A
#
# COMPACT_ATOMS: atom_id res chain seq x y z
N ILE A 1 -27.55 10.14 9.57
CA ILE A 1 -28.38 10.57 10.72
C ILE A 1 -28.48 9.38 11.67
N LEU A 2 -28.12 9.56 12.93
CA LEU A 2 -28.24 8.56 13.98
C LEU A 2 -29.40 8.94 14.89
N VAL A 3 -30.34 8.02 15.08
CA VAL A 3 -31.47 8.20 16.02
C VAL A 3 -31.26 7.24 17.19
N LEU A 4 -31.15 7.78 18.40
CA LEU A 4 -30.98 7.01 19.61
C LEU A 4 -32.23 7.06 20.47
N ALA A 5 -32.61 5.90 21.03
CA ALA A 5 -33.70 5.79 21.98
C ALA A 5 -33.18 5.32 23.36
N LYS A 6 -33.73 5.88 24.44
CA LYS A 6 -33.37 5.51 25.82
C LYS A 6 -33.92 4.11 26.25
N ARG A 7 -34.73 3.47 25.42
CA ARG A 7 -35.31 2.14 25.70
C ARG A 7 -34.49 1.05 25.05
N GLN A 8 -34.46 -0.11 25.67
CA GLN A 8 -33.91 -1.31 25.07
C GLN A 8 -34.74 -1.72 23.85
N GLN A 9 -34.08 -1.96 22.75
CA GLN A 9 -34.68 -2.48 21.51
C GLN A 9 -33.96 -3.75 21.10
N GLU A 10 -34.71 -4.75 20.64
CA GLU A 10 -34.13 -6.00 20.13
C GLU A 10 -33.50 -5.82 18.76
N ASN A 11 -34.12 -5.00 17.93
CA ASN A 11 -33.70 -4.75 16.54
C ASN A 11 -33.60 -3.25 16.26
N PHE A 12 -32.77 -2.91 15.28
CA PHE A 12 -32.69 -1.56 14.71
C PHE A 12 -32.57 -1.62 13.19
N LYS A 13 -32.90 -0.52 12.51
CA LYS A 13 -32.88 -0.43 11.04
C LYS A 13 -31.89 0.59 10.57
N ILE A 14 -31.17 0.25 9.50
CA ILE A 14 -30.21 1.13 8.83
C ILE A 14 -30.59 1.27 7.36
N ALA A 15 -30.49 2.47 6.85
CA ALA A 15 -30.60 2.78 5.44
C ALA A 15 -29.35 3.47 4.92
N PHE A 16 -28.85 3.03 3.78
CA PHE A 16 -27.79 3.72 3.03
C PHE A 16 -28.43 4.57 1.94
N VAL A 17 -28.64 5.84 2.25
CA VAL A 17 -29.32 6.78 1.36
C VAL A 17 -28.34 7.32 0.33
N LYS A 18 -28.54 7.00 -0.95
CA LYS A 18 -27.73 7.52 -2.07
C LYS A 18 -28.21 8.89 -2.54
N ASP A 19 -29.52 9.10 -2.53
CA ASP A 19 -30.16 10.36 -2.90
C ASP A 19 -31.00 10.87 -1.73
N VAL A 20 -30.51 11.92 -1.10
CA VAL A 20 -31.17 12.52 0.09
C VAL A 20 -32.53 13.14 -0.28
N ASN A 21 -32.65 13.78 -1.44
CA ASN A 21 -33.90 14.39 -1.86
C ASN A 21 -34.98 13.32 -2.10
N ARG A 22 -34.64 12.27 -2.82
CA ARG A 22 -35.53 11.13 -3.04
C ARG A 22 -35.98 10.50 -1.71
N PHE A 23 -35.04 10.30 -0.79
CA PHE A 23 -35.36 9.75 0.54
C PHE A 23 -36.33 10.67 1.31
N LEU A 24 -36.14 11.98 1.28
CA LEU A 24 -36.97 12.91 2.01
C LEU A 24 -38.37 13.04 1.43
N PHE A 25 -38.51 13.02 0.08
CA PHE A 25 -39.80 13.23 -0.61
C PHE A 25 -40.57 11.93 -0.78
N GLU A 26 -39.90 10.86 -1.19
CA GLU A 26 -40.57 9.58 -1.49
C GLU A 26 -40.60 8.64 -0.28
N ARG A 27 -39.78 8.90 0.74
CA ARG A 27 -39.51 8.00 1.89
C ARG A 27 -39.21 6.57 1.47
N SER A 28 -38.75 6.42 0.24
CA SER A 28 -38.41 5.14 -0.38
C SER A 28 -36.95 4.84 -0.19
N THR A 29 -36.64 3.83 0.61
CA THR A 29 -35.31 3.29 0.76
C THR A 29 -35.37 1.87 1.30
N ASP A 30 -34.38 1.07 0.94
CA ASP A 30 -34.22 -0.27 1.48
C ASP A 30 -33.57 -0.19 2.87
N TYR A 31 -34.24 -0.72 3.86
CA TYR A 31 -33.72 -0.83 5.22
C TYR A 31 -33.12 -2.21 5.43
N LEU A 32 -31.91 -2.21 6.00
CA LEU A 32 -31.30 -3.41 6.57
C LEU A 32 -31.67 -3.47 8.04
N GLU A 33 -32.13 -4.61 8.52
CA GLU A 33 -32.50 -4.82 9.91
C GLU A 33 -31.43 -5.67 10.62
N TYR A 34 -31.07 -5.23 11.82
CA TYR A 34 -30.03 -5.88 12.65
C TYR A 34 -30.54 -6.08 14.07
N ARG A 35 -30.06 -7.14 14.71
CA ARG A 35 -30.24 -7.33 16.18
C ARG A 35 -29.36 -6.34 16.93
N SER A 36 -29.86 -5.79 18.03
CA SER A 36 -29.08 -4.83 18.85
C SER A 36 -27.79 -5.42 19.42
N GLY A 37 -27.76 -6.73 19.67
CA GLY A 37 -26.53 -7.44 20.07
C GLY A 37 -25.41 -7.47 19.01
N TYR A 38 -25.69 -7.06 17.76
CA TYR A 38 -24.67 -6.91 16.73
C TYR A 38 -23.74 -5.71 16.99
N LEU A 39 -24.24 -4.72 17.72
CA LEU A 39 -23.45 -3.52 18.08
C LEU A 39 -22.44 -3.86 19.19
N SER A 40 -21.21 -3.49 18.97
CA SER A 40 -20.10 -3.67 19.90
C SER A 40 -19.32 -2.37 20.09
N SER A 41 -18.30 -2.38 20.93
CA SER A 41 -17.34 -1.28 21.08
C SER A 41 -16.38 -1.15 19.88
N GLN A 42 -16.40 -2.10 18.96
CA GLN A 42 -15.60 -2.05 17.72
C GLN A 42 -16.32 -1.23 16.65
N PRO A 43 -15.60 -0.71 15.63
CA PRO A 43 -16.23 -0.02 14.49
C PRO A 43 -17.30 -0.89 13.84
N TRP A 44 -18.48 -0.32 13.64
CA TRP A 44 -19.62 -1.06 13.10
C TRP A 44 -19.50 -1.21 11.58
N ALA A 45 -19.66 -2.44 11.10
CA ALA A 45 -19.68 -2.80 9.68
C ALA A 45 -21.07 -3.37 9.35
N PHE A 46 -21.90 -2.58 8.67
CA PHE A 46 -23.26 -2.97 8.34
C PHE A 46 -23.30 -3.79 7.03
N LEU A 47 -23.18 -5.10 7.18
CA LEU A 47 -23.21 -6.07 6.09
C LEU A 47 -24.59 -6.71 5.97
N PRO A 48 -25.00 -7.17 4.78
CA PRO A 48 -26.20 -7.99 4.62
C PRO A 48 -26.15 -9.24 5.53
N GLN A 49 -27.32 -9.67 6.05
CA GLN A 49 -27.39 -10.76 7.02
C GLN A 49 -26.74 -12.05 6.51
N ASN A 50 -26.98 -12.41 5.24
CA ASN A 50 -26.36 -13.58 4.63
C ASN A 50 -24.82 -13.53 4.60
N VAL A 51 -24.23 -12.34 4.51
CA VAL A 51 -22.77 -12.15 4.58
C VAL A 51 -22.28 -12.35 6.02
N ILE A 52 -23.04 -11.84 6.99
CA ILE A 52 -22.73 -12.03 8.43
C ILE A 52 -22.80 -13.51 8.77
N ASP A 53 -23.85 -14.20 8.34
CA ASP A 53 -24.03 -15.64 8.62
C ASP A 53 -22.90 -16.46 8.03
N HIS A 54 -22.49 -16.14 6.80
CA HIS A 54 -21.35 -16.80 6.16
C HIS A 54 -20.03 -16.53 6.88
N LEU A 55 -19.80 -15.28 7.31
CA LEU A 55 -18.62 -14.94 8.12
C LEU A 55 -18.57 -15.74 9.42
N ASN A 56 -19.69 -15.81 10.13
CA ASN A 56 -19.79 -16.58 11.39
C ASN A 56 -19.48 -18.06 11.20
N GLN A 57 -19.79 -18.63 10.03
CA GLN A 57 -19.48 -20.03 9.70
C GLN A 57 -17.98 -20.25 9.43
N ILE A 58 -17.31 -19.32 8.73
CA ILE A 58 -15.93 -19.51 8.33
C ILE A 58 -14.92 -18.98 9.36
N GLU A 59 -15.29 -17.93 10.13
CA GLU A 59 -14.39 -17.24 11.06
C GLU A 59 -13.69 -18.16 12.08
N PRO A 60 -14.35 -19.21 12.66
CA PRO A 60 -13.69 -20.14 13.55
C PRO A 60 -12.48 -20.87 12.96
N ASN A 61 -12.46 -21.02 11.62
CA ASN A 61 -11.38 -21.66 10.87
C ASN A 61 -10.41 -20.64 10.23
N CYS A 62 -10.55 -19.37 10.57
CA CYS A 62 -9.71 -18.30 10.02
C CYS A 62 -8.68 -17.80 11.03
N VAL A 63 -7.59 -17.28 10.49
CA VAL A 63 -6.65 -16.40 11.21
C VAL A 63 -6.71 -15.00 10.61
N LYS A 64 -6.25 -13.99 11.34
CA LYS A 64 -6.13 -12.65 10.77
C LYS A 64 -4.92 -12.58 9.83
N LEU A 65 -5.03 -11.87 8.72
CA LEU A 65 -3.93 -11.71 7.75
C LEU A 65 -2.61 -11.30 8.43
N LYS A 66 -2.65 -10.42 9.43
CA LYS A 66 -1.46 -10.00 10.19
C LYS A 66 -0.72 -11.12 10.92
N SER A 67 -1.31 -12.30 11.08
CA SER A 67 -0.61 -13.45 11.67
C SER A 67 0.29 -14.18 10.68
N VAL A 68 -0.03 -14.13 9.39
CA VAL A 68 0.70 -14.84 8.33
C VAL A 68 1.52 -13.90 7.41
N ALA A 69 1.20 -12.60 7.38
CA ALA A 69 1.85 -11.63 6.52
C ALA A 69 2.09 -10.29 7.23
N ASP A 70 3.06 -9.52 6.74
CA ASP A 70 3.37 -8.17 7.18
C ASP A 70 3.06 -7.16 6.08
N ILE A 71 2.19 -6.20 6.39
CA ILE A 71 1.89 -5.07 5.51
C ILE A 71 2.86 -3.94 5.79
N PHE A 72 3.46 -3.40 4.74
CA PHE A 72 4.44 -2.33 4.82
C PHE A 72 4.10 -1.16 3.89
N VAL A 73 4.57 0.01 4.26
CA VAL A 73 4.55 1.21 3.42
C VAL A 73 5.73 1.20 2.47
N GLY A 74 5.62 1.92 1.35
CA GLY A 74 6.72 2.12 0.43
C GLY A 74 7.88 2.93 1.01
N LEU A 75 8.82 3.28 0.16
CA LEU A 75 9.95 4.13 0.50
C LEU A 75 9.46 5.52 0.94
N GLN A 76 10.05 6.05 1.99
CA GLN A 76 9.71 7.37 2.50
C GLN A 76 10.89 8.31 2.28
N THR A 77 10.97 8.86 1.09
CA THR A 77 12.08 9.72 0.68
C THR A 77 12.06 11.08 1.38
N SER A 78 10.87 11.60 1.70
CA SER A 78 10.62 12.99 2.14
C SER A 78 11.09 14.04 1.14
N ALA A 79 11.29 13.63 -0.12
CA ALA A 79 11.64 14.48 -1.25
C ALA A 79 11.34 13.72 -2.57
N ASP A 80 10.12 13.22 -2.72
CA ASP A 80 9.74 12.40 -3.88
C ASP A 80 10.06 13.08 -5.21
N GLU A 81 9.90 14.40 -5.29
CA GLU A 81 10.22 15.20 -6.49
C GLU A 81 11.71 15.16 -6.91
N ILE A 82 12.61 14.74 -6.00
CA ILE A 82 14.04 14.61 -6.29
C ILE A 82 14.40 13.15 -6.55
N TYR A 83 13.78 12.21 -5.81
CA TYR A 83 14.14 10.79 -5.90
C TYR A 83 13.38 10.03 -6.97
N ILE A 84 12.23 10.53 -7.43
CA ILE A 84 11.45 9.91 -8.50
C ILE A 84 11.84 10.52 -9.83
N ILE A 85 12.27 9.67 -10.74
CA ILE A 85 12.85 10.06 -12.03
C ILE A 85 11.99 9.46 -13.14
N TYR A 86 11.45 10.31 -13.97
CA TYR A 86 10.78 9.92 -15.20
C TYR A 86 11.79 9.96 -16.35
N ALA A 87 12.08 8.80 -16.89
CA ALA A 87 13.05 8.69 -17.97
C ALA A 87 12.48 9.22 -19.29
N ASP A 88 13.25 10.10 -19.97
CA ASP A 88 12.99 10.48 -21.35
C ASP A 88 13.55 9.41 -22.30
N SER A 89 14.73 8.88 -21.96
CA SER A 89 15.38 7.78 -22.65
C SER A 89 16.34 7.04 -21.76
N GLU A 90 16.79 5.88 -22.18
CA GLU A 90 17.79 5.09 -21.46
C GLU A 90 18.67 4.29 -22.42
N ASP A 91 19.90 4.01 -21.99
CA ASP A 91 20.79 3.04 -22.61
C ASP A 91 21.14 1.91 -21.63
N ASN A 92 22.22 1.20 -21.88
CA ASN A 92 22.64 0.10 -20.98
C ASN A 92 23.08 0.60 -19.61
N ASP A 93 23.73 1.76 -19.54
CA ASP A 93 24.43 2.27 -18.37
C ASP A 93 23.72 3.43 -17.68
N PHE A 94 22.94 4.21 -18.43
CA PHE A 94 22.37 5.46 -17.96
C PHE A 94 20.87 5.60 -18.25
N VAL A 95 20.23 6.36 -17.38
CA VAL A 95 18.90 6.93 -17.58
C VAL A 95 19.08 8.42 -17.81
N TYR A 96 18.44 8.96 -18.83
CA TYR A 96 18.42 10.39 -19.21
C TYR A 96 17.07 10.97 -18.88
N ALA A 97 17.04 12.13 -18.22
CA ALA A 97 15.82 12.76 -17.76
C ALA A 97 16.00 14.29 -17.62
N HIS A 98 14.89 14.99 -17.35
CA HIS A 98 14.90 16.39 -16.93
C HIS A 98 14.45 16.52 -15.49
N ASP A 99 15.11 17.43 -14.74
CA ASP A 99 14.73 17.74 -13.37
C ASP A 99 13.48 18.65 -13.33
N LYS A 100 13.02 18.99 -12.10
CA LYS A 100 11.89 19.92 -11.89
C LYS A 100 12.10 21.31 -12.49
N ASN A 101 13.34 21.70 -12.78
CA ASN A 101 13.73 22.97 -13.42
C ASN A 101 13.97 22.83 -14.93
N GLN A 102 13.59 21.71 -15.53
CA GLN A 102 13.79 21.39 -16.96
C GLN A 102 15.26 21.32 -17.39
N ARG A 103 16.18 21.05 -16.45
CA ARG A 103 17.59 20.83 -16.76
C ARG A 103 17.83 19.35 -17.07
N ALA A 104 18.44 19.06 -18.21
CA ALA A 104 18.80 17.70 -18.59
C ALA A 104 19.90 17.14 -17.68
N PHE A 105 19.71 15.89 -17.23
CA PHE A 105 20.71 15.14 -16.47
C PHE A 105 20.72 13.69 -16.89
N LYS A 106 21.74 12.95 -16.43
CA LYS A 106 21.80 11.50 -16.54
C LYS A 106 22.21 10.89 -15.21
N ILE A 107 21.75 9.67 -14.96
CA ILE A 107 22.09 8.90 -13.74
C ILE A 107 22.47 7.50 -14.14
N GLU A 108 23.44 6.94 -13.43
CA GLU A 108 23.84 5.54 -13.57
C GLU A 108 22.63 4.62 -13.25
N LYS A 109 22.31 3.73 -14.19
CA LYS A 109 21.13 2.84 -14.09
C LYS A 109 21.22 1.88 -12.90
N SER A 110 22.42 1.50 -12.51
CA SER A 110 22.68 0.55 -11.42
C SER A 110 22.33 1.08 -10.02
N ILE A 111 22.25 2.41 -9.82
CA ILE A 111 21.78 3.00 -8.55
C ILE A 111 20.25 3.22 -8.54
N LEU A 112 19.61 3.03 -9.67
CA LEU A 112 18.18 3.22 -9.83
C LEU A 112 17.40 1.91 -9.58
N ARG A 113 16.18 2.03 -9.10
CA ARG A 113 15.20 0.95 -9.06
C ARG A 113 14.04 1.28 -9.98
N LYS A 114 13.62 0.31 -10.80
CA LYS A 114 12.34 0.43 -11.50
C LYS A 114 11.23 0.63 -10.49
N GLY A 115 10.34 1.55 -10.74
CA GLY A 115 9.35 1.93 -9.76
C GLY A 115 8.00 2.29 -10.34
N ILE A 116 7.05 2.40 -9.43
CA ILE A 116 5.73 2.95 -9.69
C ILE A 116 5.49 4.15 -8.78
N TYR A 117 4.93 5.17 -9.36
CA TYR A 117 4.51 6.38 -8.64
C TYR A 117 3.24 6.91 -9.30
N ASP A 118 2.34 7.50 -8.51
CA ASP A 118 1.03 7.96 -8.96
C ASP A 118 0.07 6.79 -9.30
N ALA A 119 -0.86 6.52 -8.38
CA ALA A 119 -1.80 5.40 -8.52
C ALA A 119 -2.74 5.53 -9.72
N GLU A 120 -3.04 6.76 -10.18
CA GLU A 120 -3.91 7.00 -11.35
C GLU A 120 -3.21 6.62 -12.65
N LYS A 121 -1.90 6.89 -12.73
CA LYS A 121 -1.08 6.53 -13.90
C LYS A 121 -0.64 5.07 -13.88
N THR A 122 -0.54 4.49 -12.68
CA THR A 122 -0.18 3.09 -12.49
C THR A 122 -1.44 2.25 -12.41
N LYS A 123 -1.90 1.76 -13.55
CA LYS A 123 -3.05 0.84 -13.58
C LYS A 123 -2.59 -0.54 -13.14
N LEU A 124 -2.72 -0.82 -11.85
CA LEU A 124 -2.51 -2.17 -11.34
C LEU A 124 -3.71 -3.04 -11.69
N THR A 125 -3.45 -4.15 -12.35
CA THR A 125 -4.43 -5.17 -12.70
C THR A 125 -4.06 -6.46 -11.97
N SER A 126 -5.01 -7.04 -11.22
CA SER A 126 -4.79 -8.31 -10.52
C SER A 126 -4.30 -9.38 -11.49
N TYR A 127 -3.29 -10.14 -11.07
CA TYR A 127 -2.69 -11.24 -11.85
C TYR A 127 -1.87 -10.83 -13.08
N GLU A 128 -1.69 -9.54 -13.34
CA GLU A 128 -0.78 -9.04 -14.37
C GLU A 128 0.54 -8.58 -13.76
N LYS A 129 1.59 -8.56 -14.57
CA LYS A 129 2.89 -8.03 -14.15
C LYS A 129 2.83 -6.52 -13.97
N ILE A 130 3.42 -6.01 -12.89
CA ILE A 130 3.52 -4.57 -12.66
C ILE A 130 4.40 -3.93 -13.73
N LYS A 131 3.89 -2.90 -14.39
CA LYS A 131 4.64 -2.09 -15.33
C LYS A 131 5.19 -0.87 -14.60
N ALA A 132 6.51 -0.78 -14.49
CA ALA A 132 7.17 0.40 -13.95
C ALA A 132 6.86 1.62 -14.82
N ASN A 133 6.61 2.77 -14.19
CA ASN A 133 6.38 4.05 -14.86
C ASN A 133 7.38 5.13 -14.48
N CYS A 134 8.32 4.80 -13.59
CA CYS A 134 9.41 5.69 -13.18
C CYS A 134 10.62 4.88 -12.72
N TYR A 135 11.68 5.60 -12.41
CA TYR A 135 12.81 5.11 -11.64
C TYR A 135 12.83 5.78 -10.27
N ILE A 136 13.35 5.09 -9.26
CA ILE A 136 13.62 5.66 -7.95
C ILE A 136 15.11 5.62 -7.70
N LEU A 137 15.72 6.78 -7.47
CA LEU A 137 17.13 6.88 -7.09
C LEU A 137 17.26 6.30 -5.68
N PHE A 138 18.02 5.20 -5.59
CA PHE A 138 18.08 4.34 -4.41
C PHE A 138 19.52 4.24 -3.88
N PRO A 139 19.99 5.23 -3.09
CA PRO A 139 21.40 5.33 -2.69
C PRO A 139 21.77 4.37 -1.55
N TYR A 140 21.28 3.14 -1.60
CA TYR A 140 21.49 2.14 -0.56
C TYR A 140 22.04 0.83 -1.13
N LYS A 141 22.84 0.15 -0.31
CA LYS A 141 23.38 -1.20 -0.54
C LYS A 141 23.12 -2.09 0.66
N MET A 142 23.20 -3.41 0.44
CA MET A 142 23.09 -4.38 1.52
C MET A 142 24.48 -4.69 2.08
N VAL A 143 24.67 -4.55 3.39
CA VAL A 143 25.91 -4.89 4.10
C VAL A 143 25.56 -5.63 5.38
N GLY A 144 25.99 -6.90 5.47
CA GLY A 144 25.72 -7.73 6.65
C GLY A 144 24.21 -7.91 6.92
N GLY A 145 23.39 -8.05 5.88
CA GLY A 145 21.94 -8.22 5.99
C GLY A 145 21.15 -6.95 6.37
N LYS A 146 21.81 -5.80 6.39
CA LYS A 146 21.19 -4.49 6.71
C LYS A 146 21.38 -3.50 5.57
N PRO A 147 20.36 -2.70 5.21
CA PRO A 147 20.54 -1.63 4.26
C PRO A 147 21.44 -0.54 4.85
N LYS A 148 22.41 -0.12 4.07
CA LYS A 148 23.30 1.01 4.40
C LYS A 148 23.33 1.99 3.25
N LEU A 149 23.35 3.26 3.58
CA LEU A 149 23.59 4.34 2.62
C LEU A 149 24.98 4.16 2.01
N TYR A 150 25.14 4.36 0.70
CA TYR A 150 26.46 4.51 0.11
C TYR A 150 27.18 5.69 0.75
N THR A 151 28.48 5.59 1.03
CA THR A 151 29.26 6.73 1.50
C THR A 151 29.49 7.74 0.38
N LEU A 152 29.83 8.99 0.72
CA LEU A 152 30.12 10.01 -0.30
C LEU A 152 31.31 9.60 -1.19
N GLU A 153 32.30 8.90 -0.62
CA GLU A 153 33.44 8.37 -1.38
C GLU A 153 32.98 7.30 -2.39
N GLU A 154 32.13 6.37 -1.95
CA GLU A 154 31.55 5.36 -2.83
C GLU A 154 30.67 6.01 -3.91
N MET A 155 29.86 7.01 -3.56
CA MET A 155 29.06 7.76 -4.52
C MET A 155 29.94 8.44 -5.57
N ARG A 156 31.01 9.11 -5.17
CA ARG A 156 31.95 9.75 -6.11
C ARG A 156 32.61 8.75 -7.06
N ARG A 157 32.93 7.56 -6.56
CA ARG A 157 33.61 6.53 -7.34
C ARG A 157 32.69 5.76 -8.26
N LEU A 158 31.49 5.36 -7.76
CA LEU A 158 30.60 4.42 -8.42
C LEU A 158 29.46 5.11 -9.15
N TYR A 159 28.99 6.25 -8.66
CA TYR A 159 27.81 6.95 -9.10
C TYR A 159 28.00 8.47 -9.17
N PRO A 160 29.02 8.94 -9.93
CA PRO A 160 29.37 10.36 -9.98
C PRO A 160 28.24 11.22 -10.54
N TYR A 161 27.45 10.71 -11.51
CA TYR A 161 26.33 11.46 -12.08
C TYR A 161 25.15 11.53 -11.12
N ALA A 162 24.82 10.44 -10.42
CA ALA A 162 23.81 10.46 -9.37
C ALA A 162 24.19 11.41 -8.23
N LEU A 163 25.47 11.44 -7.84
CA LEU A 163 25.94 12.36 -6.81
C LEU A 163 25.85 13.81 -7.30
N ALA A 164 26.29 14.11 -8.54
CA ALA A 164 26.18 15.45 -9.11
C ALA A 164 24.73 15.94 -9.16
N TYR A 165 23.81 15.09 -9.61
CA TYR A 165 22.39 15.38 -9.57
C TYR A 165 21.88 15.70 -8.15
N LEU A 166 22.19 14.86 -7.15
CA LEU A 166 21.78 15.10 -5.77
C LEU A 166 22.37 16.40 -5.19
N GLN A 167 23.61 16.75 -5.58
CA GLN A 167 24.27 17.99 -5.15
C GLN A 167 23.54 19.25 -5.63
N GLU A 168 22.92 19.23 -6.79
CA GLU A 168 22.08 20.35 -7.25
C GLU A 168 20.89 20.63 -6.32
N PHE A 169 20.40 19.61 -5.63
CA PHE A 169 19.32 19.69 -4.66
C PHE A 169 19.78 19.60 -3.21
N ARG A 170 21.07 19.76 -2.96
CA ARG A 170 21.64 19.59 -1.61
C ARG A 170 20.93 20.46 -0.59
N ASN A 171 20.68 21.72 -0.91
CA ASN A 171 20.00 22.66 -0.03
C ASN A 171 18.59 22.16 0.35
N ASP A 172 17.80 21.70 -0.62
CA ASP A 172 16.46 21.15 -0.39
C ASP A 172 16.53 19.89 0.51
N LEU A 173 17.53 19.03 0.27
CA LEU A 173 17.71 17.78 1.00
C LEU A 173 18.21 18.00 2.43
N GLU A 174 19.06 18.98 2.67
CA GLU A 174 19.57 19.35 4.02
C GLU A 174 18.51 20.03 4.87
N HIS A 175 17.60 20.80 4.27
CA HIS A 175 16.51 21.49 4.99
C HIS A 175 15.36 20.55 5.42
N ARG A 176 15.36 19.28 4.99
CA ARG A 176 14.41 18.29 5.53
C ARG A 176 14.71 18.07 7.02
N LYS A 177 13.68 18.17 7.87
CA LYS A 177 13.82 17.95 9.31
C LYS A 177 13.99 16.45 9.62
N LEU A 178 15.13 15.88 9.22
CA LEU A 178 15.41 14.46 9.44
C LEU A 178 16.22 14.27 10.74
N GLN A 179 15.90 13.18 11.46
CA GLN A 179 16.71 12.80 12.63
C GLN A 179 18.09 12.32 12.18
N ARG A 180 19.15 12.75 12.88
CA ARG A 180 20.54 12.33 12.69
C ARG A 180 21.10 12.65 11.29
N GLN A 181 20.59 13.68 10.62
CA GLN A 181 21.18 14.18 9.37
C GLN A 181 22.50 14.89 9.66
N ASN A 182 23.49 14.68 8.79
CA ASN A 182 24.81 15.30 8.85
C ASN A 182 25.44 15.44 7.45
N GLU A 183 26.62 15.98 7.36
CA GLU A 183 27.34 16.22 6.09
C GLU A 183 27.58 14.97 5.24
N ASN A 184 27.53 13.77 5.82
CA ASN A 184 27.82 12.52 5.13
C ASN A 184 26.58 11.73 4.73
N ASN A 185 25.38 12.13 5.16
CA ASN A 185 24.14 11.40 4.91
C ASN A 185 22.96 12.28 4.47
N TRP A 186 23.20 13.51 4.04
CA TRP A 186 22.17 14.48 3.66
C TRP A 186 21.25 13.97 2.52
N TYR A 187 21.72 13.02 1.71
CA TYR A 187 20.97 12.36 0.63
C TYR A 187 20.27 11.05 1.06
N GLN A 188 20.17 10.79 2.35
CA GLN A 188 19.38 9.65 2.84
C GLN A 188 17.88 9.88 2.66
N PHE A 189 17.10 8.78 2.60
CA PHE A 189 15.63 8.88 2.68
C PHE A 189 15.19 9.42 4.04
N GLY A 190 13.98 10.00 4.08
CA GLY A 190 13.41 10.55 5.30
C GLY A 190 13.22 9.52 6.40
N ARG A 191 12.93 8.26 6.02
CA ARG A 191 12.82 7.13 6.94
C ARG A 191 13.36 5.86 6.31
N SER A 192 13.97 5.01 7.14
CA SER A 192 14.64 3.78 6.69
C SER A 192 13.79 2.51 6.77
N GLN A 193 12.58 2.60 7.30
CA GLN A 193 11.81 1.43 7.77
C GLN A 193 11.49 0.37 6.69
N SER A 194 11.34 0.74 5.44
CA SER A 194 10.98 -0.20 4.36
C SER A 194 12.10 -0.50 3.39
N ILE A 195 13.27 0.13 3.53
CA ILE A 195 14.38 0.04 2.56
C ILE A 195 14.79 -1.42 2.31
N ARG A 196 14.87 -2.23 3.38
CA ARG A 196 15.29 -3.65 3.28
C ARG A 196 14.41 -4.47 2.32
N ARG A 197 13.11 -4.18 2.28
CA ARG A 197 12.13 -4.93 1.50
C ARG A 197 12.34 -4.83 0.00
N PHE A 198 13.03 -3.79 -0.46
CA PHE A 198 13.35 -3.57 -1.87
C PHE A 198 14.70 -4.17 -2.31
N PHE A 199 15.30 -5.04 -1.50
CA PHE A 199 16.51 -5.78 -1.88
C PHE A 199 16.24 -7.25 -2.22
N SER A 200 15.21 -7.85 -1.65
CA SER A 200 14.88 -9.26 -1.87
C SER A 200 13.47 -9.55 -1.39
N GLY A 201 12.90 -10.62 -1.88
CA GLY A 201 11.59 -11.12 -1.46
C GLY A 201 10.55 -11.05 -2.57
N GLU A 202 9.38 -11.54 -2.23
CA GLU A 202 8.18 -11.50 -3.05
C GLU A 202 7.14 -10.66 -2.34
N HIS A 203 6.41 -9.84 -3.09
CA HIS A 203 5.44 -8.93 -2.51
C HIS A 203 4.08 -9.03 -3.21
N LEU A 204 3.02 -8.68 -2.49
CA LEU A 204 1.81 -8.17 -3.11
C LEU A 204 1.83 -6.65 -2.98
N VAL A 205 1.49 -5.97 -4.06
CA VAL A 205 1.44 -4.49 -4.11
C VAL A 205 0.03 -4.06 -4.51
N TRP A 206 -0.51 -3.03 -3.86
CA TRP A 206 -1.84 -2.50 -4.17
C TRP A 206 -1.94 -1.00 -3.88
N PRO A 207 -2.87 -0.28 -4.56
CA PRO A 207 -3.09 1.14 -4.31
C PRO A 207 -3.82 1.35 -2.98
N THR A 208 -3.42 2.36 -2.22
CA THR A 208 -4.05 2.75 -0.94
C THR A 208 -5.53 3.11 -1.11
N MET A 209 -5.86 3.69 -2.26
CA MET A 209 -7.20 4.09 -2.64
C MET A 209 -7.59 3.37 -3.92
N ALA A 210 -8.67 2.59 -3.90
CA ALA A 210 -9.10 1.81 -5.06
C ALA A 210 -10.62 1.70 -5.17
N LEU A 211 -11.09 1.41 -6.37
CA LEU A 211 -12.49 1.07 -6.66
C LEU A 211 -12.81 -0.38 -6.33
N GLY A 212 -11.80 -1.22 -6.32
CA GLY A 212 -11.90 -2.66 -6.09
C GLY A 212 -10.55 -3.27 -5.73
N PRO A 213 -10.49 -4.60 -5.59
CA PRO A 213 -9.28 -5.29 -5.20
C PRO A 213 -8.29 -5.31 -6.38
N HIS A 214 -7.07 -4.87 -6.13
CA HIS A 214 -5.98 -4.84 -7.09
C HIS A 214 -4.67 -5.24 -6.41
N TYR A 215 -4.66 -6.43 -5.78
CA TYR A 215 -3.47 -6.99 -5.12
C TYR A 215 -2.64 -7.74 -6.16
N VAL A 216 -1.52 -7.15 -6.54
CA VAL A 216 -0.68 -7.62 -7.65
C VAL A 216 0.60 -8.23 -7.12
N TYR A 217 0.95 -9.40 -7.63
CA TYR A 217 2.20 -10.07 -7.28
C TYR A 217 3.40 -9.39 -7.94
N ASP A 218 4.45 -9.20 -7.15
CA ASP A 218 5.72 -8.61 -7.57
C ASP A 218 6.91 -9.45 -7.07
N ASN A 219 7.70 -9.93 -8.01
CA ASN A 219 9.00 -10.57 -7.79
C ASN A 219 10.15 -9.85 -8.50
N ASP A 220 9.86 -8.71 -9.15
CA ASP A 220 10.86 -7.86 -9.80
C ASP A 220 11.39 -6.77 -8.86
N LEU A 221 10.93 -6.73 -7.61
CA LEU A 221 11.27 -5.73 -6.61
C LEU A 221 10.99 -4.31 -7.09
N ILE A 222 9.80 -4.12 -7.69
CA ILE A 222 9.35 -2.81 -8.13
C ILE A 222 9.25 -1.88 -6.93
N ALA A 223 10.01 -0.80 -6.98
CA ALA A 223 10.04 0.18 -5.90
C ALA A 223 8.80 1.10 -5.97
N PHE A 224 8.31 1.52 -4.81
CA PHE A 224 7.24 2.50 -4.71
C PHE A 224 7.44 3.36 -3.47
N THR A 225 6.94 4.58 -3.50
CA THR A 225 6.92 5.43 -2.32
C THR A 225 5.65 5.21 -1.51
N GLY A 226 5.73 5.49 -0.22
CA GLY A 226 4.59 5.32 0.67
C GLY A 226 4.83 5.93 2.04
N GLY A 227 3.76 6.21 2.73
CA GLY A 227 3.77 6.80 4.06
C GLY A 227 2.63 7.80 4.20
N GLY A 228 1.88 7.77 5.29
CA GLY A 228 0.71 8.61 5.46
C GLY A 228 -0.33 8.45 4.35
N ASN A 229 -0.25 9.30 3.35
CA ASN A 229 -1.10 9.28 2.16
C ASN A 229 -0.39 8.70 0.93
N GLY A 230 0.64 7.88 1.12
CA GLY A 230 1.38 7.28 0.00
C GLY A 230 0.49 6.43 -0.90
N PRO A 231 0.81 6.36 -2.20
CA PRO A 231 -0.09 5.77 -3.19
C PRO A 231 -0.24 4.25 -3.08
N PHE A 232 0.74 3.56 -2.49
CA PHE A 232 0.78 2.09 -2.46
C PHE A 232 1.16 1.51 -1.10
N TYR A 233 0.67 0.30 -0.85
CA TYR A 233 1.13 -0.61 0.18
C TYR A 233 1.76 -1.86 -0.44
N GLY A 234 2.63 -2.51 0.33
CA GLY A 234 3.16 -3.82 0.04
C GLY A 234 2.84 -4.82 1.15
N LEU A 235 2.87 -6.10 0.82
CA LEU A 235 2.74 -7.21 1.75
C LEU A 235 3.84 -8.22 1.46
N GLU A 236 4.48 -8.73 2.48
CA GLU A 236 5.37 -9.90 2.42
C GLU A 236 4.88 -10.98 3.38
N MET A 237 5.10 -12.24 3.02
CA MET A 237 4.77 -13.36 3.90
C MET A 237 5.75 -13.41 5.07
N LYS A 238 5.24 -13.77 6.25
CA LYS A 238 6.12 -14.01 7.41
C LYS A 238 6.93 -15.29 7.21
N PRO A 239 8.16 -15.34 7.72
CA PRO A 239 9.00 -16.54 7.58
C PRO A 239 8.39 -17.84 8.13
N ALA A 240 7.48 -17.72 9.11
CA ALA A 240 6.81 -18.85 9.72
C ALA A 240 5.47 -19.23 9.04
N ALA A 241 5.03 -18.45 8.05
CA ALA A 241 3.81 -18.75 7.31
C ALA A 241 4.06 -19.92 6.37
N GLN A 242 3.12 -20.86 6.33
CA GLN A 242 3.13 -21.99 5.40
C GLN A 242 2.30 -21.69 4.15
N GLU A 243 1.41 -20.73 4.24
CA GLU A 243 0.55 -20.30 3.14
C GLU A 243 1.37 -19.66 2.03
N SER A 244 1.01 -19.98 0.79
CA SER A 244 1.60 -19.35 -0.39
C SER A 244 1.14 -17.89 -0.51
N ILE A 245 2.01 -17.00 -0.99
CA ILE A 245 1.65 -15.63 -1.34
C ILE A 245 0.54 -15.59 -2.41
N PHE A 246 0.48 -16.57 -3.31
CA PHE A 246 -0.59 -16.69 -4.32
C PHE A 246 -1.94 -17.05 -3.70
N TYR A 247 -1.95 -17.86 -2.64
CA TYR A 247 -3.16 -18.12 -1.87
C TYR A 247 -3.70 -16.83 -1.24
N ILE A 248 -2.84 -16.06 -0.63
CA ILE A 248 -3.20 -14.75 -0.06
C ILE A 248 -3.67 -13.79 -1.15
N GLN A 249 -3.00 -13.76 -2.32
CA GLN A 249 -3.41 -12.95 -3.46
C GLN A 249 -4.82 -13.31 -3.94
N ALA A 250 -5.13 -14.60 -4.07
CA ALA A 250 -6.44 -15.08 -4.49
C ALA A 250 -7.54 -14.65 -3.51
N ILE A 251 -7.29 -14.81 -2.20
CA ILE A 251 -8.23 -14.37 -1.16
C ILE A 251 -8.45 -12.86 -1.21
N LEU A 252 -7.39 -12.08 -1.23
CA LEU A 252 -7.48 -10.62 -1.19
C LEU A 252 -8.16 -10.04 -2.46
N ASN A 253 -8.02 -10.69 -3.60
CA ASN A 253 -8.70 -10.30 -4.84
C ASN A 253 -10.13 -10.85 -4.96
N HIS A 254 -10.60 -11.64 -4.00
CA HIS A 254 -11.95 -12.19 -4.06
C HIS A 254 -13.00 -11.13 -3.71
N TRP A 255 -14.11 -11.08 -4.46
CA TRP A 255 -15.19 -10.09 -4.29
C TRP A 255 -15.81 -10.07 -2.87
N PHE A 256 -15.85 -11.21 -2.20
CA PHE A 256 -16.37 -11.31 -0.83
C PHE A 256 -15.47 -10.54 0.16
N ILE A 257 -14.15 -10.71 0.04
CA ILE A 257 -13.17 -9.99 0.87
C ILE A 257 -13.23 -8.49 0.60
N GLU A 258 -13.38 -8.10 -0.65
CA GLU A 258 -13.57 -6.68 -1.01
C GLU A 258 -14.82 -6.08 -0.33
N ARG A 259 -15.90 -6.84 -0.21
CA ARG A 259 -17.08 -6.40 0.56
C ARG A 259 -16.76 -6.16 2.03
N LEU A 260 -15.93 -7.01 2.65
CA LEU A 260 -15.49 -6.82 4.02
C LEU A 260 -14.64 -5.57 4.17
N VAL A 261 -13.72 -5.32 3.23
CA VAL A 261 -12.93 -4.09 3.20
C VAL A 261 -13.85 -2.88 3.12
N LYS A 262 -14.74 -2.83 2.12
CA LYS A 262 -15.67 -1.71 1.90
C LYS A 262 -16.61 -1.45 3.06
N SER A 263 -16.97 -2.48 3.83
CA SER A 263 -17.84 -2.33 4.99
C SER A 263 -17.19 -1.60 6.16
N LYS A 264 -15.87 -1.64 6.26
CA LYS A 264 -15.07 -1.04 7.36
C LYS A 264 -14.29 0.18 6.92
N ALA A 265 -13.98 0.28 5.64
CA ALA A 265 -13.11 1.31 5.09
C ALA A 265 -13.84 2.65 4.88
N SER A 266 -13.08 3.73 4.95
CA SER A 266 -13.59 5.06 4.59
C SER A 266 -13.86 5.11 3.09
N LYS A 267 -15.06 5.59 2.72
CA LYS A 267 -15.44 5.87 1.34
C LYS A 267 -15.04 7.30 0.98
N PHE A 268 -14.48 7.47 -0.21
CA PHE A 268 -14.07 8.75 -0.78
C PHE A 268 -14.89 9.08 -2.02
N ARG A 269 -14.68 10.29 -2.58
CA ARG A 269 -15.34 10.73 -3.80
C ARG A 269 -15.05 9.76 -4.96
N GLY A 270 -16.06 9.52 -5.81
CA GLY A 270 -15.93 8.64 -6.98
C GLY A 270 -15.94 7.14 -6.64
N ASP A 271 -16.57 6.77 -5.53
CA ASP A 271 -16.70 5.39 -5.05
C ASP A 271 -15.36 4.68 -4.72
N TYR A 272 -14.28 5.44 -4.53
CA TYR A 272 -13.03 4.90 -4.02
C TYR A 272 -13.15 4.56 -2.53
N TYR A 273 -12.48 3.50 -2.12
CA TYR A 273 -12.37 3.07 -0.73
C TYR A 273 -10.92 2.96 -0.30
N SER A 274 -10.67 3.20 0.98
CA SER A 274 -9.34 3.01 1.55
C SER A 274 -9.02 1.53 1.70
N HIS A 275 -7.94 1.09 1.09
CA HIS A 275 -7.33 -0.22 1.30
C HIS A 275 -6.11 -0.10 2.23
N GLY A 276 -6.21 0.78 3.22
CA GLY A 276 -5.16 1.02 4.20
C GLY A 276 -4.90 -0.19 5.09
N LYS A 277 -3.68 -0.26 5.61
CA LYS A 277 -3.20 -1.37 6.45
C LYS A 277 -4.19 -1.78 7.55
N GLN A 278 -4.77 -0.82 8.27
CA GLN A 278 -5.69 -1.06 9.39
C GLN A 278 -6.93 -1.87 9.01
N PHE A 279 -7.36 -1.81 7.76
CA PHE A 279 -8.50 -2.58 7.26
C PHE A 279 -8.07 -3.95 6.77
N ILE A 280 -6.95 -4.00 6.05
CA ILE A 280 -6.47 -5.21 5.38
C ILE A 280 -5.86 -6.22 6.37
N GLU A 281 -5.06 -5.76 7.34
CA GLU A 281 -4.38 -6.65 8.30
C GLU A 281 -5.32 -7.48 9.18
N THR A 282 -6.59 -7.09 9.28
CA THR A 282 -7.60 -7.77 10.09
C THR A 282 -8.49 -8.73 9.31
N LEU A 283 -8.30 -8.85 8.01
CA LEU A 283 -9.10 -9.73 7.15
C LEU A 283 -8.94 -11.20 7.56
N PRO A 284 -10.01 -11.98 7.49
CA PRO A 284 -9.98 -13.40 7.79
C PRO A 284 -9.31 -14.17 6.65
N ILE A 285 -8.32 -14.98 6.99
CA ILE A 285 -7.63 -15.91 6.11
C ILE A 285 -7.97 -17.31 6.59
N TYR A 286 -8.62 -18.11 5.75
CA TYR A 286 -8.96 -19.48 6.08
C TYR A 286 -7.68 -20.29 6.25
N LYS A 287 -7.61 -21.09 7.31
CA LYS A 287 -6.45 -21.96 7.57
C LYS A 287 -6.47 -23.14 6.61
N ILE A 288 -5.33 -23.37 5.97
CA ILE A 288 -5.12 -24.59 5.21
C ILE A 288 -4.65 -25.68 6.19
N ASP A 289 -5.29 -26.84 6.16
CA ASP A 289 -4.72 -28.02 6.80
C ASP A 289 -3.72 -28.67 5.83
N PHE A 290 -2.44 -28.40 6.01
CA PHE A 290 -1.38 -28.94 5.17
C PHE A 290 -1.16 -30.46 5.36
N ASN A 291 -1.85 -31.11 6.31
CA ASN A 291 -1.83 -32.54 6.50
C ASN A 291 -3.02 -33.22 5.80
N ASP A 292 -4.01 -32.46 5.33
CA ASP A 292 -5.14 -32.96 4.56
C ASP A 292 -4.89 -32.74 3.06
N PRO A 293 -4.67 -33.80 2.26
CA PRO A 293 -4.35 -33.68 0.83
C PRO A 293 -5.58 -33.44 -0.07
N THR A 294 -6.80 -33.23 0.48
CA THR A 294 -8.05 -33.02 -0.30
C THR A 294 -8.32 -31.51 -0.63
#